data_4efd143ce544044896fbf38bb422cbef
#
_entry.id   4efd143ce544044896fbf38bb422cbef
#
_cell.length_a   1.000
_cell.length_b   1.000
_cell.length_c   1.000
_cell.angle_alpha   90.00
_cell.angle_beta   90.00
_cell.angle_gamma   90.00
#
_symmetry.space_group_name_H-M   'P 1'
#
loop_
_entity.id
_entity.type
_entity.pdbx_description
1 polymer ?
#
loop_
_entity_poly.entity_id
_entity_poly.type
_entity_poly.pdbx_seq_one_letter_code
_entity_poly.pdbx_strand_id
1 'polypeptide(L)'
;MIHGPSLGIGAVIASVVIIGIFFGFNQNETGLVLEPTPTVEQMGPAKVTMSTFLDNGSPILGSPNAPVTLVEFGDYQCHFCNVFFHSTEDEILQKYVETGKVKMIFKDFNIIGPDSVNASHGAHCAKDQGLFWEYHDILYSNWTGENNGWASSENLLRFAQEINLDIDQWSECMVNGDN
;
A
#
# COMPACT_ATOMS: atom_id res chain seq x y z
N MET A 1 2.87 63.51 15.96
CA MET A 1 1.96 64.64 15.62
C MET A 1 0.68 64.08 15.04
N ILE A 2 -0.38 64.33 15.79
CA ILE A 2 -1.75 64.66 15.41
C ILE A 2 -2.60 63.45 15.03
N HIS A 3 -3.37 62.96 15.97
CA HIS A 3 -4.78 63.12 16.38
C HIS A 3 -5.81 62.62 15.35
N GLY A 4 -6.59 61.70 15.77
CA GLY A 4 -7.91 61.24 15.80
C GLY A 4 -9.02 62.16 15.19
N PRO A 5 -10.32 61.93 15.30
CA PRO A 5 -11.05 61.06 16.24
C PRO A 5 -12.14 60.19 15.62
N SER A 6 -12.62 59.28 16.49
CA SER A 6 -13.92 58.70 16.68
C SER A 6 -15.17 59.41 16.17
N LEU A 7 -16.22 58.62 15.93
CA LEU A 7 -17.68 58.81 16.13
C LEU A 7 -18.39 57.82 15.22
N GLY A 8 -19.29 56.96 15.55
CA GLY A 8 -20.22 56.93 16.64
C GLY A 8 -21.54 56.43 16.09
N ILE A 9 -22.12 55.41 16.75
CA ILE A 9 -23.53 55.20 16.98
C ILE A 9 -24.47 54.98 15.76
N GLY A 10 -25.15 53.86 15.78
CA GLY A 10 -26.34 53.65 14.98
C GLY A 10 -26.94 52.25 15.14
N ALA A 11 -27.37 51.91 16.35
CA ALA A 11 -28.27 50.76 16.53
C ALA A 11 -29.65 51.13 15.97
N VAL A 12 -30.10 50.40 14.95
CA VAL A 12 -31.51 50.42 14.52
C VAL A 12 -32.09 49.04 14.77
N ILE A 13 -32.87 48.94 15.82
CA ILE A 13 -33.73 47.79 16.11
C ILE A 13 -34.96 47.93 15.21
N ALA A 14 -35.05 47.10 14.19
CA ALA A 14 -36.26 46.93 13.39
C ALA A 14 -37.04 45.74 13.90
N SER A 15 -38.06 45.99 14.75
CA SER A 15 -39.05 44.99 15.15
C SER A 15 -39.97 44.69 13.97
N VAL A 16 -39.85 43.52 13.35
CA VAL A 16 -40.82 43.04 12.36
C VAL A 16 -41.83 42.16 13.08
N VAL A 17 -43.04 42.68 13.27
CA VAL A 17 -44.23 41.93 13.68
C VAL A 17 -44.71 41.16 12.46
N ILE A 18 -44.54 39.86 12.43
CA ILE A 18 -45.13 39.01 11.40
C ILE A 18 -46.48 38.51 11.94
N ILE A 19 -47.54 39.01 11.32
CA ILE A 19 -48.93 38.55 11.52
C ILE A 19 -49.03 37.19 10.81
N GLY A 20 -49.28 36.13 11.60
CA GLY A 20 -49.51 34.81 11.08
C GLY A 20 -50.83 34.70 10.33
N ILE A 21 -50.77 34.33 9.07
CA ILE A 21 -51.95 33.85 8.33
C ILE A 21 -51.92 32.34 8.39
N PHE A 22 -52.81 31.74 9.16
CA PHE A 22 -53.06 30.31 9.16
C PHE A 22 -53.72 29.92 7.83
N PHE A 23 -52.95 29.38 6.91
CA PHE A 23 -53.45 28.51 5.84
C PHE A 23 -53.17 27.07 6.23
N GLY A 24 -54.23 26.32 6.48
CA GLY A 24 -54.13 24.88 6.71
C GLY A 24 -53.63 24.18 5.44
N PHE A 25 -52.41 23.78 5.44
CA PHE A 25 -51.88 22.79 4.51
C PHE A 25 -51.92 21.42 5.18
N ASN A 26 -52.68 20.53 4.56
CA ASN A 26 -52.74 19.12 4.90
C ASN A 26 -51.34 18.55 4.61
N GLN A 27 -50.53 18.31 5.63
CA GLN A 27 -49.22 17.70 5.50
C GLN A 27 -49.38 16.17 5.42
N ASN A 28 -49.32 15.64 4.21
CA ASN A 28 -48.87 14.27 4.06
C ASN A 28 -47.38 14.27 4.42
N GLU A 29 -47.05 13.98 5.65
CA GLU A 29 -45.71 13.71 6.08
C GLU A 29 -45.24 12.38 5.44
N THR A 30 -44.59 12.48 4.27
CA THR A 30 -43.65 11.43 3.86
C THR A 30 -42.46 11.55 4.80
N GLY A 31 -42.53 10.80 5.91
CA GLY A 31 -41.42 10.70 6.84
C GLY A 31 -40.17 10.26 6.08
N LEU A 32 -39.20 11.19 5.99
CA LEU A 32 -37.85 10.85 5.58
C LEU A 32 -37.28 9.97 6.69
N VAL A 33 -37.35 8.65 6.49
CA VAL A 33 -36.68 7.70 7.37
C VAL A 33 -35.19 7.94 7.12
N LEU A 34 -34.57 8.70 8.01
CA LEU A 34 -33.09 8.73 8.07
C LEU A 34 -32.67 7.31 8.48
N GLU A 35 -32.16 6.56 7.51
CA GLU A 35 -31.47 5.33 7.83
C GLU A 35 -30.38 5.64 8.86
N PRO A 36 -30.27 4.85 9.94
CA PRO A 36 -29.21 5.06 10.90
C PRO A 36 -27.87 5.00 10.18
N THR A 37 -27.13 6.10 10.22
CA THR A 37 -25.73 6.13 9.78
C THR A 37 -25.04 4.91 10.37
N PRO A 38 -24.37 4.07 9.56
CA PRO A 38 -23.68 2.91 10.11
C PRO A 38 -22.72 3.40 11.19
N THR A 39 -22.98 2.95 12.40
CA THR A 39 -22.08 3.19 13.53
C THR A 39 -20.74 2.64 13.11
N VAL A 40 -19.72 3.50 12.99
CA VAL A 40 -18.34 3.07 12.81
C VAL A 40 -18.03 2.25 14.06
N GLU A 41 -18.09 0.93 13.92
CA GLU A 41 -17.67 0.01 14.96
C GLU A 41 -16.23 0.37 15.27
N GLN A 42 -15.98 0.86 16.44
CA GLN A 42 -14.65 1.26 16.89
C GLN A 42 -13.83 -0.03 16.94
N MET A 43 -13.18 -0.36 15.80
CA MET A 43 -12.24 -1.46 15.72
C MET A 43 -11.16 -1.17 16.75
N GLY A 44 -11.17 -1.93 17.83
CA GLY A 44 -10.09 -1.89 18.81
C GLY A 44 -8.76 -2.10 18.08
N PRO A 45 -7.62 -1.73 18.71
CA PRO A 45 -6.32 -1.89 18.07
C PRO A 45 -6.18 -3.32 17.56
N ALA A 46 -5.91 -3.46 16.25
CA ALA A 46 -5.74 -4.76 15.63
C ALA A 46 -4.68 -5.54 16.40
N LYS A 47 -5.03 -6.75 16.82
CA LYS A 47 -4.09 -7.59 17.54
C LYS A 47 -3.01 -8.04 16.57
N VAL A 48 -1.84 -7.42 16.65
CA VAL A 48 -0.67 -7.81 15.86
C VAL A 48 -0.19 -9.17 16.35
N THR A 49 -0.15 -10.15 15.47
CA THR A 49 0.34 -11.51 15.73
C THR A 49 1.48 -11.84 14.77
N MET A 50 2.19 -12.93 14.99
CA MET A 50 3.23 -13.39 14.05
C MET A 50 2.67 -13.62 12.65
N SER A 51 1.44 -14.11 12.51
CA SER A 51 0.80 -14.27 11.20
C SER A 51 0.69 -12.94 10.44
N THR A 52 0.46 -11.84 11.12
CA THR A 52 0.42 -10.51 10.49
C THR A 52 1.72 -10.19 9.72
N PHE A 53 2.86 -10.70 10.18
CA PHE A 53 4.14 -10.49 9.52
C PHE A 53 4.46 -11.55 8.46
N LEU A 54 3.88 -12.74 8.56
CA LEU A 54 4.19 -13.88 7.70
C LEU A 54 3.19 -14.05 6.55
N ASP A 55 1.92 -13.71 6.78
CA ASP A 55 0.87 -13.88 5.78
C ASP A 55 1.06 -12.93 4.59
N ASN A 56 0.78 -13.41 3.39
CA ASN A 56 0.89 -12.65 2.14
C ASN A 56 2.31 -12.13 1.82
N GLY A 57 3.34 -12.78 2.33
CA GLY A 57 4.73 -12.50 1.95
C GLY A 57 5.21 -13.42 0.82
N SER A 58 6.50 -13.33 0.53
CA SER A 58 7.20 -14.25 -0.36
C SER A 58 7.13 -15.69 0.14
N PRO A 59 7.50 -16.69 -0.67
CA PRO A 59 7.92 -17.97 -0.17
C PRO A 59 9.10 -17.83 0.81
N ILE A 60 9.22 -18.80 1.73
CA ILE A 60 10.37 -18.83 2.65
C ILE A 60 11.64 -19.11 1.85
N LEU A 61 12.64 -18.24 2.02
CA LEU A 61 14.01 -18.49 1.58
C LEU A 61 14.81 -19.17 2.69
N GLY A 62 15.46 -20.25 2.37
CA GLY A 62 16.22 -21.08 3.33
C GLY A 62 15.41 -22.19 3.97
N SER A 63 15.89 -22.70 5.09
CA SER A 63 15.25 -23.83 5.80
C SER A 63 13.97 -23.40 6.50
N PRO A 64 12.79 -24.02 6.23
CA PRO A 64 11.56 -23.70 6.93
C PRO A 64 11.64 -23.97 8.45
N ASN A 65 12.58 -24.81 8.88
CA ASN A 65 12.82 -25.15 10.27
C ASN A 65 13.86 -24.23 10.96
N ALA A 66 14.37 -23.22 10.26
CA ALA A 66 15.32 -22.27 10.87
C ALA A 66 14.69 -21.58 12.10
N PRO A 67 15.45 -21.47 13.21
CA PRO A 67 14.91 -20.97 14.48
C PRO A 67 14.59 -19.47 14.44
N VAL A 68 15.20 -18.71 13.54
CA VAL A 68 15.00 -17.26 13.39
C VAL A 68 14.33 -16.97 12.05
N THR A 69 13.36 -16.07 12.07
CA THR A 69 12.74 -15.54 10.86
C THR A 69 13.14 -14.07 10.69
N LEU A 70 13.78 -13.76 9.58
CA LEU A 70 13.99 -12.40 9.10
C LEU A 70 12.81 -12.04 8.19
N VAL A 71 12.13 -10.95 8.49
CA VAL A 71 11.09 -10.39 7.60
C VAL A 71 11.61 -9.04 7.11
N GLU A 72 11.83 -8.94 5.82
CA GLU A 72 12.14 -7.69 5.15
C GLU A 72 10.86 -7.05 4.63
N PHE A 73 10.60 -5.81 5.03
CA PHE A 73 9.56 -5.00 4.43
C PHE A 73 10.20 -4.08 3.40
N GLY A 74 9.96 -4.34 2.12
CA GLY A 74 10.67 -3.66 1.05
C GLY A 74 9.75 -3.09 -0.05
N ASP A 75 10.26 -2.09 -0.73
CA ASP A 75 9.71 -1.52 -1.95
C ASP A 75 10.76 -1.65 -3.06
N TYR A 76 10.40 -2.28 -4.16
CA TYR A 76 11.33 -2.47 -5.28
C TYR A 76 11.84 -1.17 -5.90
N GLN A 77 11.18 -0.04 -5.67
CA GLN A 77 11.68 1.26 -6.09
C GLN A 77 12.59 1.93 -5.08
N CYS A 78 12.58 1.48 -3.81
CA CYS A 78 13.25 2.15 -2.70
C CYS A 78 14.77 2.11 -2.85
N HIS A 79 15.39 3.27 -2.86
CA HIS A 79 16.85 3.39 -2.94
C HIS A 79 17.57 2.61 -1.82
N PHE A 80 17.10 2.72 -0.58
CA PHE A 80 17.76 2.05 0.55
C PHE A 80 17.51 0.53 0.55
N CYS A 81 16.39 0.04 0.04
CA CYS A 81 16.17 -1.38 -0.16
C CYS A 81 17.14 -1.92 -1.23
N ASN A 82 17.33 -1.19 -2.32
CA ASN A 82 18.32 -1.55 -3.33
C ASN A 82 19.76 -1.54 -2.77
N VAL A 83 20.11 -0.57 -1.91
CA VAL A 83 21.40 -0.56 -1.21
C VAL A 83 21.54 -1.77 -0.30
N PHE A 84 20.50 -2.13 0.44
CA PHE A 84 20.49 -3.33 1.30
C PHE A 84 20.74 -4.59 0.49
N PHE A 85 20.00 -4.79 -0.60
CA PHE A 85 20.15 -5.92 -1.52
C PHE A 85 21.61 -6.06 -1.99
N HIS A 86 22.21 -4.99 -2.52
CA HIS A 86 23.56 -5.05 -3.10
C HIS A 86 24.72 -5.05 -2.09
N SER A 87 24.49 -4.64 -0.84
CA SER A 87 25.58 -4.48 0.13
C SER A 87 25.52 -5.40 1.34
N THR A 88 24.34 -5.94 1.68
CA THR A 88 24.12 -6.60 2.97
C THR A 88 23.44 -7.95 2.84
N GLU A 89 22.50 -8.08 1.92
CA GLU A 89 21.67 -9.28 1.80
C GLU A 89 22.51 -10.52 1.50
N ASP A 90 23.43 -10.46 0.56
CA ASP A 90 24.32 -11.57 0.23
C ASP A 90 25.07 -12.13 1.45
N GLU A 91 25.53 -11.23 2.33
CA GLU A 91 26.23 -11.64 3.56
C GLU A 91 25.28 -12.36 4.51
N ILE A 92 24.03 -11.89 4.62
CA ILE A 92 22.97 -12.53 5.41
C ILE A 92 22.62 -13.89 4.84
N LEU A 93 22.45 -14.00 3.53
CA LEU A 93 22.14 -15.26 2.87
C LEU A 93 23.22 -16.30 3.12
N GLN A 94 24.47 -15.98 2.86
CA GLN A 94 25.61 -16.90 3.00
C GLN A 94 25.87 -17.31 4.46
N LYS A 95 25.82 -16.36 5.41
CA LYS A 95 26.19 -16.64 6.80
C LYS A 95 25.07 -17.26 7.63
N TYR A 96 23.83 -16.98 7.29
CA TYR A 96 22.72 -17.31 8.17
C TYR A 96 21.64 -18.14 7.48
N VAL A 97 21.25 -17.81 6.25
CA VAL A 97 20.16 -18.51 5.56
C VAL A 97 20.63 -19.87 5.03
N GLU A 98 21.72 -19.91 4.28
CA GLU A 98 22.31 -21.14 3.75
C GLU A 98 22.77 -22.08 4.86
N THR A 99 23.17 -21.54 6.00
CA THR A 99 23.56 -22.34 7.17
C THR A 99 22.37 -22.84 8.01
N GLY A 100 21.15 -22.51 7.62
CA GLY A 100 19.92 -22.93 8.28
C GLY A 100 19.65 -22.27 9.64
N LYS A 101 20.35 -21.18 9.96
CA LYS A 101 20.15 -20.41 11.20
C LYS A 101 18.99 -19.43 11.09
N VAL A 102 18.78 -18.89 9.89
CA VAL A 102 17.74 -17.90 9.59
C VAL A 102 16.95 -18.39 8.37
N LYS A 103 15.67 -18.13 8.35
CA LYS A 103 14.83 -18.14 7.14
C LYS A 103 14.39 -16.72 6.86
N MET A 104 14.27 -16.38 5.59
CA MET A 104 13.90 -15.03 5.16
C MET A 104 12.56 -15.02 4.46
N ILE A 105 11.82 -13.96 4.64
CA ILE A 105 10.56 -13.64 3.97
C ILE A 105 10.64 -12.17 3.56
N PHE A 106 10.35 -11.89 2.30
CA PHE A 106 10.13 -10.53 1.82
C PHE A 106 8.65 -10.19 1.88
N LYS A 107 8.34 -8.97 2.25
CA LYS A 107 6.98 -8.44 2.34
C LYS A 107 6.91 -7.09 1.65
N ASP A 108 6.03 -7.00 0.67
CA ASP A 108 5.85 -5.76 -0.07
C ASP A 108 5.37 -4.63 0.84
N PHE A 109 6.03 -3.50 0.72
CA PHE A 109 5.67 -2.24 1.37
C PHE A 109 5.68 -1.11 0.33
N ASN A 110 4.76 -1.17 -0.62
CA ASN A 110 4.68 -0.31 -1.80
C ASN A 110 4.25 1.11 -1.42
N ILE A 111 5.20 2.04 -1.27
CA ILE A 111 4.98 3.42 -0.82
C ILE A 111 5.51 4.48 -1.80
N ILE A 112 6.37 4.10 -2.75
CA ILE A 112 7.06 5.05 -3.64
C ILE A 112 6.17 5.46 -4.81
N GLY A 113 5.50 4.50 -5.45
CA GLY A 113 4.62 4.83 -6.58
C GLY A 113 4.04 3.63 -7.31
N PRO A 114 3.37 3.87 -8.45
CA PRO A 114 2.73 2.79 -9.21
C PRO A 114 3.68 1.70 -9.68
N ASP A 115 4.92 2.06 -10.02
CA ASP A 115 5.93 1.09 -10.46
C ASP A 115 6.29 0.09 -9.34
N SER A 116 6.19 0.50 -8.05
CA SER A 116 6.35 -0.40 -6.90
C SER A 116 5.30 -1.49 -6.90
N VAL A 117 4.03 -1.10 -7.14
CA VAL A 117 2.90 -2.04 -7.21
C VAL A 117 3.07 -3.00 -8.38
N ASN A 118 3.47 -2.49 -9.55
CA ASN A 118 3.68 -3.33 -10.73
C ASN A 118 4.83 -4.32 -10.52
N ALA A 119 5.94 -3.87 -9.92
CA ALA A 119 7.09 -4.73 -9.65
C ALA A 119 6.75 -5.83 -8.64
N SER A 120 6.10 -5.50 -7.52
CA SER A 120 5.67 -6.48 -6.53
C SER A 120 4.66 -7.47 -7.11
N HIS A 121 3.70 -7.00 -7.90
CA HIS A 121 2.75 -7.87 -8.60
C HIS A 121 3.48 -8.87 -9.51
N GLY A 122 4.47 -8.40 -10.29
CA GLY A 122 5.29 -9.28 -11.13
C GLY A 122 6.02 -10.37 -10.34
N ALA A 123 6.52 -10.03 -9.14
CA ALA A 123 7.17 -10.99 -8.26
C ALA A 123 6.17 -12.03 -7.70
N HIS A 124 4.95 -11.62 -7.35
CA HIS A 124 3.91 -12.55 -6.95
C HIS A 124 3.44 -13.44 -8.10
N CYS A 125 3.35 -12.95 -9.32
CA CYS A 125 3.09 -13.78 -10.49
C CYS A 125 4.20 -14.80 -10.75
N ALA A 126 5.46 -14.45 -10.47
CA ALA A 126 6.58 -15.39 -10.52
C ALA A 126 6.55 -16.41 -9.38
N LYS A 127 6.01 -16.06 -8.21
CA LYS A 127 5.79 -16.96 -7.08
C LYS A 127 4.93 -18.16 -7.46
N ASP A 128 3.89 -17.96 -8.27
CA ASP A 128 2.98 -19.03 -8.70
C ASP A 128 3.69 -20.09 -9.56
N GLN A 129 4.85 -19.75 -10.08
CA GLN A 129 5.74 -20.63 -10.84
C GLN A 129 6.98 -21.09 -10.02
N GLY A 130 7.04 -20.71 -8.72
CA GLY A 130 8.14 -21.07 -7.82
C GLY A 130 9.41 -20.24 -8.02
N LEU A 131 9.34 -19.13 -8.78
CA LEU A 131 10.49 -18.28 -9.16
C LEU A 131 10.40 -16.86 -8.55
N PHE A 132 9.81 -16.75 -7.35
CA PHE A 132 9.70 -15.45 -6.66
C PHE A 132 11.06 -14.81 -6.42
N TRP A 133 12.01 -15.58 -5.87
CA TRP A 133 13.30 -15.03 -5.47
C TRP A 133 14.18 -14.69 -6.66
N GLU A 134 14.13 -15.47 -7.72
CA GLU A 134 14.79 -15.16 -8.98
C GLU A 134 14.23 -13.88 -9.61
N TYR A 135 12.92 -13.66 -9.48
CA TYR A 135 12.31 -12.43 -9.97
C TYR A 135 12.62 -11.24 -9.06
N HIS A 136 12.69 -11.44 -7.75
CA HIS A 136 13.15 -10.48 -6.77
C HIS A 136 14.56 -9.99 -7.09
N ASP A 137 15.48 -10.91 -7.33
CA ASP A 137 16.88 -10.60 -7.65
C ASP A 137 17.01 -9.79 -8.94
N ILE A 138 16.28 -10.15 -9.99
CA ILE A 138 16.34 -9.44 -11.25
C ILE A 138 15.72 -8.04 -11.17
N LEU A 139 14.70 -7.85 -10.34
CA LEU A 139 14.14 -6.52 -10.09
C LEU A 139 15.18 -5.58 -9.47
N TYR A 140 15.80 -5.97 -8.36
CA TYR A 140 16.82 -5.13 -7.72
C TYR A 140 18.09 -4.98 -8.58
N SER A 141 18.48 -6.01 -9.31
CA SER A 141 19.64 -5.95 -10.21
C SER A 141 19.43 -4.99 -11.39
N ASN A 142 18.18 -4.72 -11.77
CA ASN A 142 17.85 -3.80 -12.85
C ASN A 142 17.32 -2.44 -12.36
N TRP A 143 17.40 -2.17 -11.05
CA TRP A 143 16.96 -0.91 -10.48
C TRP A 143 17.80 0.27 -11.00
N THR A 144 17.14 1.33 -11.45
CA THR A 144 17.80 2.53 -11.98
C THR A 144 17.37 3.82 -11.31
N GLY A 145 16.48 3.75 -10.32
CA GLY A 145 15.98 4.91 -9.58
C GLY A 145 14.48 4.89 -9.37
N GLU A 146 14.02 5.77 -8.49
CA GLU A 146 12.61 5.88 -8.12
C GLU A 146 11.81 6.63 -9.19
N ASN A 147 10.62 6.15 -9.53
CA ASN A 147 9.66 6.79 -10.44
C ASN A 147 10.22 7.22 -11.81
N ASN A 148 11.13 6.44 -12.37
CA ASN A 148 11.73 6.72 -13.67
C ASN A 148 11.29 5.76 -14.80
N GLY A 149 10.31 4.88 -14.50
CA GLY A 149 9.72 3.95 -15.47
C GLY A 149 10.54 2.68 -15.73
N TRP A 150 11.55 2.38 -14.93
CA TRP A 150 12.34 1.14 -15.08
C TRP A 150 11.48 -0.12 -14.87
N ALA A 151 10.45 -0.06 -14.02
CA ALA A 151 9.50 -1.14 -13.80
C ALA A 151 8.26 -1.02 -14.72
N SER A 152 8.45 -0.57 -15.96
CA SER A 152 7.39 -0.59 -16.98
C SER A 152 6.98 -2.02 -17.33
N SER A 153 5.75 -2.20 -17.81
CA SER A 153 5.25 -3.52 -18.22
C SER A 153 6.17 -4.22 -19.23
N GLU A 154 6.80 -3.47 -20.13
CA GLU A 154 7.76 -4.01 -21.10
C GLU A 154 9.00 -4.56 -20.40
N ASN A 155 9.56 -3.81 -19.44
CA ASN A 155 10.75 -4.25 -18.71
C ASN A 155 10.43 -5.43 -17.79
N LEU A 156 9.29 -5.39 -17.10
CA LEU A 156 8.85 -6.49 -16.24
C LEU A 156 8.65 -7.79 -17.03
N LEU A 157 8.08 -7.70 -18.24
CA LEU A 157 7.97 -8.85 -19.14
C LEU A 157 9.36 -9.38 -19.57
N ARG A 158 10.30 -8.49 -19.89
CA ARG A 158 11.66 -8.87 -20.22
C ARG A 158 12.34 -9.59 -19.05
N PHE A 159 12.16 -9.14 -17.82
CA PHE A 159 12.69 -9.79 -16.63
C PHE A 159 12.10 -11.20 -16.43
N ALA A 160 10.78 -11.34 -16.67
CA ALA A 160 10.11 -12.64 -16.63
C ALA A 160 10.72 -13.62 -17.66
N GLN A 161 10.99 -13.14 -18.88
CA GLN A 161 11.64 -13.92 -19.93
C GLN A 161 13.08 -14.34 -19.56
N GLU A 162 13.82 -13.43 -18.96
CA GLU A 162 15.23 -13.64 -18.59
C GLU A 162 15.42 -14.79 -17.59
N ILE A 163 14.46 -14.97 -16.69
CA ILE A 163 14.46 -16.08 -15.71
C ILE A 163 13.65 -17.30 -16.17
N ASN A 164 13.23 -17.34 -17.44
CA ASN A 164 12.51 -18.45 -18.07
C ASN A 164 11.15 -18.77 -17.43
N LEU A 165 10.39 -17.76 -17.01
CA LEU A 165 8.99 -17.93 -16.64
C LEU A 165 8.15 -18.38 -17.83
N ASP A 166 7.08 -19.14 -17.58
CA ASP A 166 5.98 -19.28 -18.53
C ASP A 166 5.31 -17.92 -18.71
N ILE A 167 5.55 -17.33 -19.88
CA ILE A 167 5.16 -15.95 -20.15
C ILE A 167 3.66 -15.79 -20.31
N ASP A 168 2.98 -16.82 -20.83
CA ASP A 168 1.52 -16.78 -21.00
C ASP A 168 0.86 -16.79 -19.61
N GLN A 169 1.30 -17.67 -18.70
CA GLN A 169 0.82 -17.74 -17.32
C GLN A 169 1.14 -16.45 -16.55
N TRP A 170 2.38 -15.96 -16.65
CA TRP A 170 2.80 -14.75 -15.96
C TRP A 170 2.02 -13.52 -16.44
N SER A 171 1.81 -13.38 -17.75
CA SER A 171 1.06 -12.27 -18.35
C SER A 171 -0.41 -12.31 -17.96
N GLU A 172 -1.02 -13.49 -17.92
CA GLU A 172 -2.40 -13.66 -17.47
C GLU A 172 -2.56 -13.22 -16.01
N CYS A 173 -1.63 -13.60 -15.13
CA CYS A 173 -1.59 -13.17 -13.74
C CYS A 173 -1.47 -11.63 -13.64
N MET A 174 -0.56 -11.02 -14.38
CA MET A 174 -0.37 -9.55 -14.40
C MET A 174 -1.61 -8.78 -14.84
N VAL A 175 -2.45 -9.36 -15.69
CA VAL A 175 -3.70 -8.73 -16.17
C VAL A 175 -4.84 -8.91 -15.17
N ASN A 176 -4.95 -10.09 -14.56
CA ASN A 176 -6.09 -10.42 -13.71
C ASN A 176 -6.00 -9.80 -12.31
N GLY A 177 -4.81 -9.47 -11.83
CA GLY A 177 -4.62 -8.68 -10.60
C GLY A 177 -5.04 -9.38 -9.30
N ASP A 178 -5.18 -10.70 -9.31
CA ASP A 178 -5.70 -11.48 -8.17
C ASP A 178 -4.56 -11.86 -7.18
N ASN A 179 -3.92 -10.83 -6.55
CA ASN A 179 -2.96 -11.08 -5.47
C ASN A 179 -3.17 -10.16 -4.26
#